data_7514cfbf24f80dba4c679e4b3ee7bee8
#
_entry.id   7514cfbf24f80dba4c679e4b3ee7bee8
#
_cell.length_a   1.000
_cell.length_b   1.000
_cell.length_c   1.000
_cell.angle_alpha   90.00
_cell.angle_beta   90.00
_cell.angle_gamma   90.00
#
_symmetry.space_group_name_H-M   'P 1'
#
loop_
_entity.id
_entity.type
_entity.pdbx_description
1 polymer ?
#
loop_
_entity_poly.entity_id
_entity_poly.type
_entity_poly.pdbx_seq_one_letter_code
_entity_poly.pdbx_strand_id
1 'polypeptide(L)'
;MSNKDKEVKVNLESSVKSRSGFLRNRLSKITHVKNSLPIKQKNIFKDSDFKRHLVQYRRVVFVFGIIVGAVITGIFIKRSNIVDFDWDFLLGFTDIGDFMEELRNIIPASVFDDAKKLSYYDKDSDYEAFFVGNRLREQGYKPHFNVIIVPGVISTGLESWSTSNCSLPYFRKRLWGSWTMLRAMLMDKKCWVSQLMLNETTGLDPEGVKLRAAQGLSAADFFVTGYWIWNKIIENLSAIGYDPNNMFSAAYDWRLSFLNLEERDHYFTKLKASIEIAKATSGKKSVIISHSMGSQLTLWFLKWVEADGYGNGGKSWVNDHIEAFINISGSLLGTPKAVTALLSGEVKDTTQLNAVSVYGLERFFSKFERVQLLRSLPGIASMLPKGENVIWGNATWAPDDLYIPNIHNLSFGSFINFRKNSKTSILRNLTMSDSMDYLISQTSHSFHKMLSTNYSHGISWTEKSVEMNNNRPEKWVNPLEVSLPNAPDMKIYCIGKPTERAYWYDVGPKDSNLSRDSAKVDLCDCINNGVVMGEGDGTVNILSTGFMCVKGGWKQHRYNPANISIIVHEMLHQPDRHGLRGGSKTADHVDILGRSELNELILRIVSGNGDTLLKNKILSNIMHYSDQINIDNKD
;
A
#
# COMPACT_ATOMS: atom_id res chain seq x y z
N MET A 1 3.70 -59.81 -33.72
CA MET A 1 2.54 -59.97 -34.65
C MET A 1 1.79 -58.65 -34.56
N SER A 2 2.02 -57.87 -35.48
CA SER A 2 1.42 -57.59 -36.79
C SER A 2 0.35 -56.51 -36.70
N ASN A 3 0.74 -55.33 -37.13
CA ASN A 3 0.15 -54.51 -38.21
C ASN A 3 -1.30 -54.01 -38.05
N LYS A 4 -1.57 -52.70 -38.16
CA LYS A 4 -1.56 -51.91 -39.40
C LYS A 4 -1.87 -50.44 -39.14
N ASP A 5 -1.06 -49.63 -39.75
CA ASP A 5 -1.30 -48.22 -40.03
C ASP A 5 -2.59 -48.00 -40.83
N LYS A 6 -3.22 -46.86 -40.65
CA LYS A 6 -3.86 -46.14 -41.75
C LYS A 6 -3.94 -44.64 -41.44
N GLU A 7 -3.22 -43.89 -42.23
CA GLU A 7 -3.34 -42.43 -42.47
C GLU A 7 -4.78 -42.06 -42.85
N VAL A 8 -5.20 -40.89 -42.34
CA VAL A 8 -6.21 -40.07 -43.00
C VAL A 8 -5.69 -38.63 -43.05
N LYS A 9 -5.07 -38.31 -44.20
CA LYS A 9 -4.96 -36.94 -44.69
C LYS A 9 -6.35 -36.51 -45.14
N VAL A 10 -6.87 -35.41 -44.62
CA VAL A 10 -7.99 -34.68 -45.22
C VAL A 10 -7.58 -33.24 -45.45
N ASN A 11 -7.65 -32.85 -46.70
CA ASN A 11 -7.43 -31.53 -47.29
C ASN A 11 -8.20 -30.41 -46.58
N LEU A 12 -7.49 -29.33 -46.30
CA LEU A 12 -8.03 -28.00 -45.97
C LEU A 12 -7.29 -26.95 -46.80
N GLU A 13 -7.46 -27.02 -48.12
CA GLU A 13 -7.19 -25.91 -49.05
C GLU A 13 -8.45 -25.70 -49.89
N SER A 14 -9.29 -24.72 -49.48
CA SER A 14 -10.19 -23.97 -50.36
C SER A 14 -11.28 -23.24 -49.52
N SER A 15 -10.96 -22.11 -48.89
CA SER A 15 -11.95 -21.06 -48.61
C SER A 15 -11.34 -19.77 -48.00
N VAL A 16 -10.19 -19.34 -48.50
CA VAL A 16 -9.62 -18.00 -48.17
C VAL A 16 -9.27 -17.26 -49.47
N LYS A 17 -10.26 -17.08 -50.35
CA LYS A 17 -10.15 -16.18 -51.51
C LYS A 17 -11.52 -15.59 -51.86
N SER A 18 -12.16 -14.83 -50.97
CA SER A 18 -13.28 -13.96 -51.39
C SER A 18 -13.67 -12.87 -50.37
N ARG A 19 -12.74 -12.29 -49.64
CA ARG A 19 -13.03 -11.10 -48.82
C ARG A 19 -11.99 -9.97 -48.84
N SER A 20 -11.03 -9.98 -49.75
CA SER A 20 -10.06 -8.89 -49.93
C SER A 20 -10.38 -7.92 -51.07
N GLY A 21 -11.51 -8.08 -51.77
CA GLY A 21 -11.91 -7.24 -52.90
C GLY A 21 -12.76 -6.02 -52.61
N PHE A 22 -13.27 -5.87 -51.38
CA PHE A 22 -14.29 -4.81 -51.09
C PHE A 22 -13.77 -3.60 -50.33
N LEU A 23 -12.53 -3.59 -49.87
CA LEU A 23 -11.94 -2.48 -49.09
C LEU A 23 -10.91 -1.66 -49.88
N ARG A 24 -10.59 -1.98 -51.12
CA ARG A 24 -9.65 -1.19 -51.94
C ARG A 24 -10.28 -0.12 -52.83
N ASN A 25 -11.60 -0.07 -52.96
CA ASN A 25 -12.29 0.90 -53.83
C ASN A 25 -12.95 2.09 -53.13
N ARG A 26 -12.64 2.37 -51.84
CA ARG A 26 -13.13 3.57 -51.12
C ARG A 26 -12.05 4.57 -50.75
N LEU A 27 -10.77 4.34 -51.05
CA LEU A 27 -9.65 5.23 -50.72
C LEU A 27 -9.05 5.97 -51.93
N SER A 28 -9.60 5.80 -53.14
CA SER A 28 -9.11 6.46 -54.37
C SER A 28 -9.97 7.64 -54.88
N LYS A 29 -10.90 8.15 -54.06
CA LYS A 29 -11.77 9.30 -54.48
C LYS A 29 -11.67 10.55 -53.58
N ILE A 30 -10.61 10.74 -52.81
CA ILE A 30 -10.38 11.98 -52.02
C ILE A 30 -8.98 12.53 -52.31
N THR A 31 -8.63 12.64 -53.58
CA THR A 31 -7.49 13.47 -54.01
C THR A 31 -7.78 14.04 -55.36
N HIS A 32 -8.64 15.07 -55.38
CA HIS A 32 -8.66 16.12 -56.45
C HIS A 32 -9.83 17.10 -56.18
N VAL A 33 -9.62 18.05 -55.29
CA VAL A 33 -10.15 19.41 -55.42
C VAL A 33 -9.15 20.34 -54.71
N LYS A 34 -8.20 20.82 -55.47
CA LYS A 34 -7.49 22.08 -55.19
C LYS A 34 -8.00 23.13 -56.14
N ASN A 35 -8.29 24.26 -55.58
CA ASN A 35 -8.30 25.63 -56.14
C ASN A 35 -9.62 26.35 -56.07
N SER A 36 -9.42 27.53 -55.45
CA SER A 36 -10.13 28.79 -55.59
C SER A 36 -11.31 29.05 -54.66
N LEU A 37 -10.98 29.82 -53.58
CA LEU A 37 -11.67 31.07 -53.23
C LEU A 37 -10.92 31.75 -52.06
N PRO A 38 -10.75 33.09 -52.04
CA PRO A 38 -9.95 33.82 -51.06
C PRO A 38 -10.80 34.12 -49.82
N ILE A 39 -10.38 33.56 -48.66
CA ILE A 39 -10.97 33.93 -47.38
C ILE A 39 -10.17 35.09 -46.79
N LYS A 40 -10.83 36.27 -46.67
CA LYS A 40 -10.37 37.41 -45.91
C LYS A 40 -10.04 37.00 -44.48
N GLN A 41 -8.80 37.22 -44.05
CA GLN A 41 -8.42 37.20 -42.64
C GLN A 41 -9.23 38.27 -41.86
N LYS A 42 -10.07 37.80 -40.94
CA LYS A 42 -10.52 38.60 -39.80
C LYS A 42 -9.80 38.07 -38.55
N ASN A 43 -8.84 38.85 -38.08
CA ASN A 43 -8.27 38.71 -36.75
C ASN A 43 -9.39 38.90 -35.72
N ILE A 44 -9.76 37.85 -34.99
CA ILE A 44 -10.59 38.00 -33.80
C ILE A 44 -10.19 36.88 -32.82
N PHE A 45 -9.88 37.31 -31.62
CA PHE A 45 -9.66 36.66 -30.33
C PHE A 45 -8.19 36.35 -29.96
N LYS A 46 -7.77 37.11 -28.95
CA LYS A 46 -6.55 36.90 -28.19
C LYS A 46 -6.56 35.50 -27.56
N ASP A 47 -5.55 34.72 -27.88
CA ASP A 47 -5.30 33.34 -27.48
C ASP A 47 -5.29 33.11 -25.96
N SER A 48 -5.23 34.18 -25.14
CA SER A 48 -5.21 34.11 -23.67
C SER A 48 -6.56 33.81 -23.02
N ASP A 49 -7.67 34.29 -23.58
CA ASP A 49 -8.99 34.14 -22.98
C ASP A 49 -9.58 32.75 -23.30
N PHE A 50 -9.35 32.24 -24.51
CA PHE A 50 -9.74 30.88 -24.88
C PHE A 50 -9.01 29.84 -24.03
N LYS A 51 -7.71 30.01 -23.76
CA LYS A 51 -6.93 29.15 -22.87
C LYS A 51 -7.42 29.23 -21.41
N ARG A 52 -7.82 30.40 -20.92
CA ARG A 52 -8.42 30.56 -19.59
C ARG A 52 -9.77 29.86 -19.46
N HIS A 53 -10.65 30.00 -20.42
CA HIS A 53 -11.96 29.32 -20.42
C HIS A 53 -11.80 27.80 -20.56
N LEU A 54 -10.86 27.31 -21.37
CA LEU A 54 -10.58 25.88 -21.50
C LEU A 54 -10.03 25.27 -20.20
N VAL A 55 -9.20 26.04 -19.47
CA VAL A 55 -8.64 25.63 -18.17
C VAL A 55 -9.72 25.61 -17.07
N GLN A 56 -10.62 26.61 -17.06
CA GLN A 56 -11.76 26.62 -16.15
C GLN A 56 -12.72 25.45 -16.43
N TYR A 57 -13.06 25.20 -17.69
CA TYR A 57 -13.94 24.11 -18.09
C TYR A 57 -13.35 22.73 -17.70
N ARG A 58 -12.04 22.53 -17.88
CA ARG A 58 -11.36 21.28 -17.46
C ARG A 58 -11.33 21.11 -15.94
N ARG A 59 -11.19 22.17 -15.16
CA ARG A 59 -11.30 22.11 -13.68
C ARG A 59 -12.70 21.72 -13.25
N VAL A 60 -13.72 22.29 -13.88
CA VAL A 60 -15.12 21.97 -13.62
C VAL A 60 -15.42 20.51 -13.95
N VAL A 61 -14.96 19.99 -15.09
CA VAL A 61 -15.16 18.58 -15.48
C VAL A 61 -14.45 17.61 -14.52
N PHE A 62 -13.26 17.95 -14.03
CA PHE A 62 -12.53 17.10 -13.07
C PHE A 62 -13.19 17.10 -11.68
N VAL A 63 -13.56 18.27 -11.16
CA VAL A 63 -14.32 18.38 -9.90
C VAL A 63 -15.66 17.67 -10.03
N PHE A 64 -16.31 17.80 -11.17
CA PHE A 64 -17.54 17.10 -11.51
C PHE A 64 -17.37 15.57 -11.50
N GLY A 65 -16.29 15.03 -12.08
CA GLY A 65 -16.00 13.59 -12.04
C GLY A 65 -15.80 13.06 -10.61
N ILE A 66 -15.17 13.83 -9.73
CA ILE A 66 -15.01 13.49 -8.31
C ILE A 66 -16.36 13.53 -7.58
N ILE A 67 -17.16 14.57 -7.81
CA ILE A 67 -18.47 14.73 -7.18
C ILE A 67 -19.43 13.62 -7.66
N VAL A 68 -19.45 13.32 -8.95
CA VAL A 68 -20.24 12.21 -9.50
C VAL A 68 -19.80 10.87 -8.92
N GLY A 69 -18.49 10.63 -8.82
CA GLY A 69 -17.95 9.45 -8.14
C GLY A 69 -18.39 9.37 -6.67
N ALA A 70 -18.36 10.48 -5.95
CA ALA A 70 -18.79 10.56 -4.55
C ALA A 70 -20.30 10.35 -4.39
N VAL A 71 -21.11 10.94 -5.27
CA VAL A 71 -22.58 10.78 -5.26
C VAL A 71 -22.96 9.34 -5.61
N ILE A 72 -22.33 8.74 -6.62
CA ILE A 72 -22.55 7.33 -6.97
C ILE A 72 -22.19 6.43 -5.78
N THR A 73 -21.06 6.70 -5.14
CA THR A 73 -20.63 5.98 -3.93
C THR A 73 -21.63 6.18 -2.78
N GLY A 74 -22.12 7.40 -2.56
CA GLY A 74 -23.12 7.72 -1.54
C GLY A 74 -24.47 7.02 -1.78
N ILE A 75 -24.95 6.96 -3.03
CA ILE A 75 -26.16 6.23 -3.42
C ILE A 75 -26.00 4.72 -3.18
N PHE A 76 -24.80 4.20 -3.45
CA PHE A 76 -24.45 2.80 -3.20
C PHE A 76 -24.52 2.44 -1.70
N ILE A 77 -23.98 3.32 -0.84
CA ILE A 77 -23.95 3.16 0.62
C ILE A 77 -25.36 3.20 1.21
N LYS A 78 -26.22 4.14 0.77
CA LYS A 78 -27.61 4.25 1.24
C LYS A 78 -28.42 3.00 0.94
N ARG A 79 -28.12 2.30 -0.15
CA ARG A 79 -28.86 1.10 -0.56
C ARG A 79 -28.42 -0.16 0.18
N SER A 80 -27.20 -0.16 0.75
CA SER A 80 -26.63 -1.30 1.48
C SER A 80 -27.00 -1.34 2.96
N ASN A 81 -27.78 -0.40 3.48
CA ASN A 81 -28.14 -0.25 4.92
C ASN A 81 -26.95 -0.29 5.91
N ILE A 82 -25.75 0.02 5.44
CA ILE A 82 -24.51 -0.17 6.22
C ILE A 82 -24.18 1.05 7.09
N VAL A 83 -24.69 2.24 6.77
CA VAL A 83 -24.43 3.47 7.55
C VAL A 83 -25.62 4.44 7.40
N ASP A 84 -26.05 5.04 8.51
CA ASP A 84 -26.82 6.30 8.50
C ASP A 84 -25.90 7.39 7.95
N PHE A 85 -26.03 7.68 6.67
CA PHE A 85 -25.30 8.72 6.00
C PHE A 85 -25.96 10.06 6.32
N ASP A 86 -25.24 10.90 7.07
CA ASP A 86 -25.71 12.25 7.41
C ASP A 86 -25.70 13.13 6.14
N TRP A 87 -26.87 13.25 5.54
CA TRP A 87 -27.09 14.08 4.34
C TRP A 87 -26.99 15.58 4.64
N ASP A 88 -27.19 16.02 5.88
CA ASP A 88 -27.09 17.42 6.27
C ASP A 88 -25.65 17.91 6.15
N PHE A 89 -24.67 17.01 6.17
CA PHE A 89 -23.26 17.34 5.89
C PHE A 89 -23.00 17.67 4.40
N LEU A 90 -23.68 17.00 3.47
CA LEU A 90 -23.66 17.34 2.04
C LEU A 90 -24.52 18.57 1.74
N LEU A 91 -25.57 18.81 2.51
CA LEU A 91 -26.55 19.90 2.34
C LEU A 91 -26.08 21.26 2.88
N GLY A 92 -24.87 21.37 3.42
CA GLY A 92 -24.24 22.67 3.64
C GLY A 92 -23.98 23.49 2.37
N PHE A 93 -24.37 22.96 1.21
CA PHE A 93 -24.55 23.69 -0.04
C PHE A 93 -26.04 24.04 -0.20
N THR A 94 -26.39 25.29 -0.07
CA THR A 94 -27.76 25.81 -0.05
C THR A 94 -28.55 25.65 -1.38
N ASP A 95 -28.00 24.96 -2.41
CA ASP A 95 -28.61 24.81 -3.76
C ASP A 95 -28.36 23.43 -4.40
N ILE A 96 -28.41 22.34 -3.63
CA ILE A 96 -28.18 20.98 -4.19
C ILE A 96 -29.39 20.49 -5.01
N GLY A 97 -30.60 20.96 -4.74
CA GLY A 97 -31.80 20.61 -5.52
C GLY A 97 -31.63 20.94 -6.98
N ASP A 98 -31.27 22.18 -7.27
CA ASP A 98 -31.05 22.69 -8.63
C ASP A 98 -29.82 22.04 -9.29
N PHE A 99 -28.75 21.79 -8.53
CA PHE A 99 -27.55 21.10 -9.00
C PHE A 99 -27.82 19.64 -9.38
N MET A 100 -28.62 18.91 -8.62
CA MET A 100 -29.00 17.52 -8.94
C MET A 100 -29.93 17.42 -10.15
N GLU A 101 -30.74 18.44 -10.37
CA GLU A 101 -31.61 18.54 -11.55
C GLU A 101 -30.81 18.87 -12.81
N GLU A 102 -29.84 19.76 -12.72
CA GLU A 102 -28.89 20.06 -13.79
C GLU A 102 -28.00 18.86 -14.14
N LEU A 103 -27.56 18.09 -13.12
CA LEU A 103 -26.82 16.82 -13.26
C LEU A 103 -27.66 15.76 -14.00
N ARG A 104 -28.95 15.66 -13.71
CA ARG A 104 -29.86 14.72 -14.38
C ARG A 104 -30.04 15.05 -15.87
N ASN A 105 -29.96 16.31 -16.21
CA ASN A 105 -30.08 16.79 -17.59
C ASN A 105 -28.79 16.65 -18.42
N ILE A 106 -27.63 16.51 -17.75
CA ILE A 106 -26.30 16.42 -18.39
C ILE A 106 -25.82 14.97 -18.53
N ILE A 107 -26.22 14.09 -17.59
CA ILE A 107 -25.78 12.68 -17.59
C ILE A 107 -26.82 11.84 -18.34
N PRO A 108 -26.46 11.11 -19.41
CA PRO A 108 -27.36 10.21 -20.11
C PRO A 108 -27.99 9.18 -19.16
N ALA A 109 -29.27 8.92 -19.27
CA ALA A 109 -30.01 7.95 -18.47
C ALA A 109 -29.36 6.54 -18.48
N SER A 110 -28.66 6.18 -19.56
CA SER A 110 -27.90 4.93 -19.68
C SER A 110 -26.79 4.78 -18.64
N VAL A 111 -26.17 5.88 -18.18
CA VAL A 111 -25.12 5.84 -17.15
C VAL A 111 -25.72 5.50 -15.77
N PHE A 112 -26.93 5.99 -15.49
CA PHE A 112 -27.66 5.61 -14.28
C PHE A 112 -28.17 4.16 -14.33
N ASP A 113 -28.55 3.66 -15.51
CA ASP A 113 -28.97 2.28 -15.69
C ASP A 113 -27.80 1.30 -15.65
N ASP A 114 -26.62 1.69 -16.12
CA ASP A 114 -25.39 0.88 -16.02
C ASP A 114 -24.85 0.89 -14.57
N ALA A 115 -24.94 2.00 -13.84
CA ALA A 115 -24.67 2.04 -12.41
C ALA A 115 -25.65 1.17 -11.60
N LYS A 116 -26.93 1.13 -12.01
CA LYS A 116 -27.92 0.21 -11.44
C LYS A 116 -27.60 -1.25 -11.72
N LYS A 117 -27.13 -1.61 -12.90
CA LYS A 117 -26.72 -2.97 -13.26
C LYS A 117 -25.49 -3.40 -12.47
N LEU A 118 -24.49 -2.53 -12.28
CA LEU A 118 -23.31 -2.78 -11.44
C LEU A 118 -23.71 -3.07 -9.97
N SER A 119 -24.77 -2.42 -9.45
CA SER A 119 -25.26 -2.69 -8.10
C SER A 119 -25.97 -4.05 -7.92
N TYR A 120 -26.33 -4.73 -9.00
CA TYR A 120 -27.04 -6.00 -8.94
C TYR A 120 -26.10 -7.23 -8.95
N TYR A 121 -24.80 -7.05 -9.23
CA TYR A 121 -23.83 -8.14 -9.40
C TYR A 121 -23.00 -8.47 -8.16
N ASP A 122 -23.05 -7.65 -7.08
CA ASP A 122 -22.28 -7.90 -5.87
C ASP A 122 -23.12 -8.67 -4.83
N LYS A 123 -23.57 -9.87 -5.22
CA LYS A 123 -24.12 -10.87 -4.30
C LYS A 123 -23.14 -12.02 -4.11
N ASP A 124 -21.89 -11.72 -3.81
CA ASP A 124 -21.02 -12.71 -3.18
C ASP A 124 -21.39 -12.74 -1.68
N SER A 125 -22.19 -13.73 -1.30
CA SER A 125 -22.68 -13.89 0.09
C SER A 125 -21.52 -13.92 1.10
N ASP A 126 -20.33 -14.37 0.67
CA ASP A 126 -19.13 -14.44 1.49
C ASP A 126 -18.52 -13.06 1.80
N TYR A 127 -18.95 -11.99 1.12
CA TYR A 127 -18.48 -10.62 1.29
C TYR A 127 -19.47 -9.73 2.07
N GLU A 128 -20.60 -10.28 2.48
CA GLU A 128 -21.57 -9.58 3.31
C GLU A 128 -20.97 -9.23 4.69
N ALA A 129 -21.48 -8.16 5.27
CA ALA A 129 -21.12 -7.76 6.63
C ALA A 129 -21.38 -8.89 7.63
N PHE A 130 -20.44 -9.11 8.55
CA PHE A 130 -20.52 -10.13 9.60
C PHE A 130 -20.58 -11.60 9.14
N PHE A 131 -20.51 -11.90 7.84
CA PHE A 131 -20.76 -13.25 7.31
C PHE A 131 -19.87 -14.32 7.97
N VAL A 132 -18.55 -14.13 7.94
CA VAL A 132 -17.59 -15.10 8.51
C VAL A 132 -17.76 -15.21 10.04
N GLY A 133 -17.95 -14.06 10.70
CA GLY A 133 -18.15 -14.01 12.15
C GLY A 133 -19.42 -14.72 12.61
N ASN A 134 -20.55 -14.48 11.93
CA ASN A 134 -21.82 -15.16 12.24
C ASN A 134 -21.71 -16.67 12.08
N ARG A 135 -21.11 -17.13 10.96
CA ARG A 135 -20.88 -18.55 10.71
C ARG A 135 -20.04 -19.20 11.83
N LEU A 136 -18.96 -18.53 12.28
CA LEU A 136 -18.12 -19.07 13.35
C LEU A 136 -18.80 -18.98 14.73
N ARG A 137 -19.59 -17.93 14.99
CA ARG A 137 -20.40 -17.84 16.21
C ARG A 137 -21.38 -19.02 16.33
N GLU A 138 -22.04 -19.43 15.25
CA GLU A 138 -22.89 -20.60 15.21
C GLU A 138 -22.14 -21.90 15.51
N GLN A 139 -20.82 -21.95 15.19
CA GLN A 139 -19.93 -23.05 15.54
C GLN A 139 -19.39 -22.97 16.98
N GLY A 140 -19.83 -21.98 17.78
CA GLY A 140 -19.47 -21.81 19.18
C GLY A 140 -18.19 -20.97 19.43
N TYR A 141 -17.63 -20.32 18.42
CA TYR A 141 -16.49 -19.42 18.60
C TYR A 141 -16.90 -18.16 19.37
N LYS A 142 -16.06 -17.76 20.31
CA LYS A 142 -16.27 -16.60 21.20
C LYS A 142 -14.93 -15.96 21.55
N PRO A 143 -14.90 -14.73 22.07
CA PRO A 143 -13.66 -14.07 22.51
C PRO A 143 -12.92 -14.90 23.55
N HIS A 144 -11.61 -15.08 23.34
CA HIS A 144 -10.73 -15.73 24.30
C HIS A 144 -9.54 -14.85 24.67
N PHE A 145 -8.84 -14.26 23.68
CA PHE A 145 -7.74 -13.33 23.89
C PHE A 145 -8.19 -11.88 23.64
N ASN A 146 -7.50 -10.90 24.25
CA ASN A 146 -7.69 -9.51 23.88
C ASN A 146 -7.13 -9.25 22.48
N VAL A 147 -7.71 -8.31 21.74
CA VAL A 147 -7.30 -7.98 20.36
C VAL A 147 -6.78 -6.56 20.27
N ILE A 148 -5.61 -6.40 19.65
CA ILE A 148 -4.98 -5.12 19.39
C ILE A 148 -4.77 -4.97 17.90
N ILE A 149 -5.39 -3.96 17.30
CA ILE A 149 -5.26 -3.64 15.88
C ILE A 149 -4.19 -2.55 15.71
N VAL A 150 -3.14 -2.85 14.93
CA VAL A 150 -2.06 -1.91 14.59
C VAL A 150 -2.13 -1.58 13.10
N PRO A 151 -2.64 -0.39 12.72
CA PRO A 151 -2.83 -0.01 11.32
C PRO A 151 -1.52 0.20 10.55
N GLY A 152 -1.62 0.24 9.20
CA GLY A 152 -0.52 0.65 8.32
C GLY A 152 -0.44 2.17 8.11
N VAL A 153 0.41 2.59 7.16
CA VAL A 153 0.68 4.00 6.84
C VAL A 153 -0.57 4.83 6.61
N ILE A 154 -1.46 4.40 5.72
CA ILE A 154 -2.62 5.22 5.36
C ILE A 154 -3.87 4.91 6.20
N SER A 155 -3.82 3.86 7.00
CA SER A 155 -4.99 3.30 7.66
C SER A 155 -5.36 4.02 8.97
N THR A 156 -4.51 4.93 9.47
CA THR A 156 -4.84 5.75 10.64
C THR A 156 -5.26 7.14 10.18
N GLY A 157 -6.46 7.58 10.57
CA GLY A 157 -6.90 8.95 10.40
C GLY A 157 -6.05 9.93 11.22
N LEU A 158 -5.73 11.11 10.66
CA LEU A 158 -5.02 12.17 11.37
C LEU A 158 -5.94 13.37 11.57
N GLU A 159 -6.04 13.83 12.82
CA GLU A 159 -6.93 14.90 13.27
C GLU A 159 -6.14 16.16 13.62
N SER A 160 -6.60 17.33 13.15
CA SER A 160 -5.98 18.61 13.45
C SER A 160 -6.39 19.12 14.81
N TRP A 161 -5.39 19.45 15.64
CA TRP A 161 -5.51 20.18 16.90
C TRP A 161 -4.80 21.54 16.80
N SER A 162 -4.48 21.96 15.57
CA SER A 162 -3.82 23.23 15.30
C SER A 162 -4.80 24.40 15.46
N THR A 163 -4.28 25.53 15.93
CA THR A 163 -5.03 26.77 16.15
C THR A 163 -4.48 27.95 15.34
N SER A 164 -3.59 27.68 14.36
CA SER A 164 -3.09 28.69 13.43
C SER A 164 -4.19 29.14 12.46
N ASN A 165 -4.07 30.35 11.91
CA ASN A 165 -5.13 30.98 11.10
C ASN A 165 -5.64 30.07 9.97
N CYS A 166 -4.76 29.40 9.22
CA CYS A 166 -5.20 28.57 8.10
C CYS A 166 -5.84 27.25 8.58
N SER A 167 -5.46 26.73 9.75
CA SER A 167 -5.93 25.45 10.26
C SER A 167 -7.16 25.55 11.15
N LEU A 168 -7.53 26.76 11.59
CA LEU A 168 -8.66 26.97 12.48
C LEU A 168 -9.98 26.36 11.99
N PRO A 169 -10.34 26.46 10.68
CA PRO A 169 -11.54 25.80 10.15
C PRO A 169 -11.50 24.27 10.23
N TYR A 170 -10.31 23.72 10.39
CA TYR A 170 -10.07 22.26 10.47
C TYR A 170 -9.85 21.76 11.89
N PHE A 171 -10.00 22.58 12.90
CA PHE A 171 -9.85 22.19 14.32
C PHE A 171 -10.75 20.99 14.63
N ARG A 172 -10.17 19.90 15.17
CA ARG A 172 -10.80 18.62 15.44
C ARG A 172 -11.44 17.95 14.20
N LYS A 173 -10.98 18.29 13.01
CA LYS A 173 -11.36 17.59 11.77
C LYS A 173 -10.22 16.69 11.32
N ARG A 174 -10.57 15.56 10.71
CA ARG A 174 -9.58 14.65 10.12
C ARG A 174 -9.05 15.25 8.82
N LEU A 175 -7.76 15.61 8.79
CA LEU A 175 -7.04 16.07 7.60
C LEU A 175 -6.40 14.92 6.81
N TRP A 176 -6.49 13.69 7.35
CA TRP A 176 -6.18 12.45 6.66
C TRP A 176 -7.22 11.40 7.01
N GLY A 177 -7.73 10.67 6.02
CA GLY A 177 -8.74 9.64 6.23
C GLY A 177 -10.15 10.20 6.42
N SER A 178 -10.58 11.18 5.60
CA SER A 178 -11.94 11.73 5.63
C SER A 178 -12.29 12.55 4.39
N TRP A 179 -13.56 12.88 4.23
CA TRP A 179 -14.02 13.85 3.22
C TRP A 179 -13.45 15.26 3.45
N THR A 180 -13.21 15.65 4.70
CA THR A 180 -12.54 16.92 5.02
C THR A 180 -11.14 17.00 4.42
N MET A 181 -10.40 15.88 4.39
CA MET A 181 -9.12 15.77 3.68
C MET A 181 -9.28 16.14 2.20
N LEU A 182 -10.23 15.53 1.50
CA LEU A 182 -10.46 15.81 0.08
C LEU A 182 -10.83 17.27 -0.15
N ARG A 183 -11.71 17.82 0.69
CA ARG A 183 -12.07 19.24 0.63
C ARG A 183 -10.86 20.15 0.86
N ALA A 184 -10.09 19.91 1.93
CA ALA A 184 -8.90 20.72 2.24
C ALA A 184 -7.85 20.61 1.12
N MET A 185 -7.64 19.42 0.60
CA MET A 185 -6.73 19.15 -0.52
C MET A 185 -7.15 19.92 -1.79
N LEU A 186 -8.44 20.01 -2.07
CA LEU A 186 -8.97 20.70 -3.27
C LEU A 186 -9.03 22.22 -3.12
N MET A 187 -9.50 22.70 -1.96
CA MET A 187 -9.84 24.11 -1.76
C MET A 187 -8.72 24.91 -1.09
N ASP A 188 -7.89 24.23 -0.25
CA ASP A 188 -6.85 24.85 0.57
C ASP A 188 -5.58 23.99 0.63
N LYS A 189 -5.11 23.57 -0.54
CA LYS A 189 -3.96 22.66 -0.69
C LYS A 189 -2.73 23.11 0.10
N LYS A 190 -2.41 24.41 0.09
CA LYS A 190 -1.21 24.93 0.77
C LYS A 190 -1.29 24.72 2.29
N CYS A 191 -2.43 25.04 2.90
CA CYS A 191 -2.65 24.80 4.31
C CYS A 191 -2.64 23.29 4.61
N TRP A 192 -3.35 22.48 3.81
CA TRP A 192 -3.40 21.03 3.99
C TRP A 192 -2.01 20.40 3.95
N VAL A 193 -1.17 20.74 2.97
CA VAL A 193 0.22 20.25 2.87
C VAL A 193 1.03 20.70 4.07
N SER A 194 0.95 22.00 4.47
CA SER A 194 1.70 22.52 5.61
C SER A 194 1.33 21.85 6.94
N GLN A 195 0.07 21.40 7.10
CA GLN A 195 -0.35 20.64 8.27
C GLN A 195 0.20 19.18 8.27
N LEU A 196 0.44 18.61 7.10
CA LEU A 196 0.98 17.24 6.99
C LEU A 196 2.50 17.17 7.10
N MET A 197 3.22 18.21 6.66
CA MET A 197 4.68 18.25 6.72
C MET A 197 5.19 18.31 8.15
N LEU A 198 6.29 17.61 8.41
CA LEU A 198 7.05 17.69 9.64
C LEU A 198 8.30 18.57 9.45
N ASN A 199 8.87 19.04 10.55
CA ASN A 199 10.14 19.76 10.54
C ASN A 199 11.26 18.79 10.16
N GLU A 200 12.01 19.11 9.12
CA GLU A 200 13.04 18.23 8.57
C GLU A 200 14.20 17.93 9.55
N THR A 201 14.44 18.81 10.51
CA THR A 201 15.54 18.65 11.47
C THR A 201 15.14 17.81 12.67
N THR A 202 13.92 18.04 13.21
CA THR A 202 13.45 17.36 14.42
C THR A 202 12.58 16.14 14.11
N GLY A 203 11.95 16.08 12.93
CA GLY A 203 10.95 15.08 12.58
C GLY A 203 9.65 15.22 13.40
N LEU A 204 9.40 16.37 14.01
CA LEU A 204 8.22 16.71 14.81
C LEU A 204 7.36 17.75 14.09
N ASP A 205 6.18 18.05 14.66
CA ASP A 205 5.31 19.09 14.10
C ASP A 205 6.02 20.45 14.06
N PRO A 206 5.90 21.23 12.97
CA PRO A 206 6.36 22.60 12.93
C PRO A 206 5.60 23.48 13.93
N GLU A 207 6.15 24.67 14.26
CA GLU A 207 5.49 25.63 15.11
C GLU A 207 4.07 25.99 14.60
N GLY A 208 3.09 26.00 15.49
CA GLY A 208 1.68 26.27 15.16
C GLY A 208 0.93 25.12 14.49
N VAL A 209 1.60 24.02 14.17
CA VAL A 209 0.97 22.79 13.67
C VAL A 209 0.83 21.77 14.79
N LYS A 210 -0.34 21.14 14.87
CA LYS A 210 -0.60 20.05 15.81
C LYS A 210 -1.53 19.03 15.17
N LEU A 211 -0.97 18.01 14.55
CA LEU A 211 -1.71 16.90 13.96
C LEU A 211 -1.49 15.63 14.79
N ARG A 212 -2.56 14.90 15.08
CA ARG A 212 -2.53 13.71 15.94
C ARG A 212 -3.29 12.55 15.31
N ALA A 213 -2.90 11.33 15.65
CA ALA A 213 -3.69 10.16 15.29
C ALA A 213 -5.08 10.26 15.89
N ALA A 214 -6.11 10.02 15.09
CA ALA A 214 -7.47 9.86 15.57
C ALA A 214 -7.55 8.63 16.48
N GLN A 215 -8.44 8.66 17.46
CA GLN A 215 -8.52 7.64 18.50
C GLN A 215 -9.67 6.65 18.25
N GLY A 216 -9.56 5.47 18.87
CA GLY A 216 -10.57 4.42 18.85
C GLY A 216 -10.57 3.62 17.56
N LEU A 217 -11.47 2.63 17.47
CA LEU A 217 -11.61 1.74 16.33
C LEU A 217 -11.95 2.51 15.06
N SER A 218 -12.82 3.52 15.16
CA SER A 218 -13.21 4.37 14.02
C SER A 218 -12.05 5.14 13.36
N ALA A 219 -10.88 5.21 14.02
CA ALA A 219 -9.69 5.81 13.43
C ALA A 219 -9.15 5.04 12.23
N ALA A 220 -9.43 3.74 12.16
CA ALA A 220 -8.90 2.84 11.15
C ALA A 220 -9.99 2.14 10.31
N ASP A 221 -11.28 2.28 10.63
CA ASP A 221 -12.38 1.60 9.94
C ASP A 221 -12.40 1.89 8.44
N PHE A 222 -12.40 3.18 8.09
CA PHE A 222 -12.50 3.67 6.73
C PHE A 222 -11.45 4.74 6.46
N PHE A 223 -10.87 4.73 5.26
CA PHE A 223 -10.05 5.85 4.79
C PHE A 223 -10.94 7.06 4.43
N VAL A 224 -11.96 6.82 3.63
CA VAL A 224 -13.11 7.73 3.42
C VAL A 224 -14.36 6.87 3.42
N THR A 225 -15.52 7.47 3.66
CA THR A 225 -16.79 6.74 3.64
C THR A 225 -16.93 5.93 2.35
N GLY A 226 -17.16 4.63 2.48
CA GLY A 226 -17.22 3.68 1.36
C GLY A 226 -15.88 3.02 1.00
N TYR A 227 -14.75 3.55 1.47
CA TYR A 227 -13.45 2.89 1.33
C TYR A 227 -13.01 2.29 2.68
N TRP A 228 -13.54 1.10 3.01
CA TRP A 228 -13.21 0.37 4.24
C TRP A 228 -11.73 -0.09 4.24
N ILE A 229 -11.13 -0.15 5.43
CA ILE A 229 -9.81 -0.74 5.67
C ILE A 229 -9.95 -1.84 6.72
N TRP A 230 -10.11 -1.51 7.99
CA TRP A 230 -10.25 -2.48 9.07
C TRP A 230 -11.70 -2.89 9.37
N ASN A 231 -12.68 -2.17 8.82
CA ASN A 231 -14.10 -2.38 9.10
C ASN A 231 -14.53 -3.86 8.97
N LYS A 232 -14.10 -4.58 7.91
CA LYS A 232 -14.47 -5.99 7.71
C LYS A 232 -13.94 -6.92 8.82
N ILE A 233 -12.72 -6.68 9.30
CA ILE A 233 -12.15 -7.43 10.43
C ILE A 233 -12.91 -7.08 11.72
N ILE A 234 -13.18 -5.81 11.98
CA ILE A 234 -13.90 -5.34 13.16
C ILE A 234 -15.34 -5.90 13.17
N GLU A 235 -16.07 -5.86 12.05
CA GLU A 235 -17.39 -6.46 11.90
C GLU A 235 -17.38 -7.95 12.29
N ASN A 236 -16.47 -8.72 11.74
CA ASN A 236 -16.41 -10.15 11.98
C ASN A 236 -15.98 -10.49 13.42
N LEU A 237 -15.05 -9.73 14.01
CA LEU A 237 -14.70 -9.83 15.43
C LEU A 237 -15.92 -9.51 16.32
N SER A 238 -16.66 -8.46 16.01
CA SER A 238 -17.86 -8.07 16.77
C SER A 238 -18.94 -9.15 16.70
N ALA A 239 -19.08 -9.84 15.58
CA ALA A 239 -20.05 -10.93 15.41
C ALA A 239 -19.83 -12.09 16.39
N ILE A 240 -18.59 -12.36 16.82
CA ILE A 240 -18.27 -13.39 17.82
C ILE A 240 -18.17 -12.84 19.24
N GLY A 241 -18.48 -11.54 19.46
CA GLY A 241 -18.60 -10.92 20.78
C GLY A 241 -17.44 -10.02 21.20
N TYR A 242 -16.58 -9.56 20.26
CA TYR A 242 -15.61 -8.50 20.54
C TYR A 242 -16.27 -7.13 20.54
N ASP A 243 -15.84 -6.26 21.46
CA ASP A 243 -16.23 -4.87 21.57
C ASP A 243 -15.06 -4.02 22.14
N PRO A 244 -15.22 -2.71 22.37
CA PRO A 244 -14.15 -1.87 22.91
C PRO A 244 -13.59 -2.27 24.29
N ASN A 245 -14.21 -3.22 25.01
CA ASN A 245 -13.68 -3.71 26.29
C ASN A 245 -12.58 -4.78 26.10
N ASN A 246 -12.58 -5.49 24.99
CA ASN A 246 -11.64 -6.57 24.71
C ASN A 246 -10.95 -6.45 23.34
N MET A 247 -11.24 -5.37 22.58
CA MET A 247 -10.61 -5.03 21.31
C MET A 247 -10.37 -3.53 21.22
N PHE A 248 -9.16 -3.10 20.84
CA PHE A 248 -8.86 -1.69 20.63
C PHE A 248 -7.88 -1.48 19.46
N SER A 249 -7.93 -0.29 18.88
CA SER A 249 -6.99 0.14 17.83
C SER A 249 -5.85 0.92 18.48
N ALA A 250 -4.62 0.45 18.27
CA ALA A 250 -3.39 1.14 18.60
C ALA A 250 -3.02 2.10 17.44
N ALA A 251 -3.89 3.08 17.19
CA ALA A 251 -3.71 4.10 16.17
C ALA A 251 -2.51 4.99 16.48
N TYR A 252 -1.71 5.33 15.47
CA TYR A 252 -0.49 6.13 15.62
C TYR A 252 -0.32 7.13 14.47
N ASP A 253 0.47 8.15 14.70
CA ASP A 253 0.83 9.12 13.67
C ASP A 253 1.94 8.55 12.77
N TRP A 254 1.52 7.95 11.67
CA TRP A 254 2.40 7.27 10.70
C TRP A 254 3.44 8.18 10.01
N ARG A 255 3.37 9.49 10.21
CA ARG A 255 4.34 10.46 9.71
C ARG A 255 5.65 10.42 10.51
N LEU A 256 5.57 10.15 11.81
CA LEU A 256 6.69 10.19 12.73
C LEU A 256 7.62 9.00 12.59
N SER A 257 8.90 9.20 12.95
CA SER A 257 9.77 8.08 13.28
C SER A 257 9.28 7.37 14.54
N PHE A 258 9.69 6.09 14.71
CA PHE A 258 9.23 5.34 15.87
C PHE A 258 9.78 5.90 17.20
N LEU A 259 11.00 6.46 17.20
CA LEU A 259 11.50 7.21 18.36
C LEU A 259 10.61 8.41 18.67
N ASN A 260 10.24 9.18 17.66
CA ASN A 260 9.41 10.37 17.84
C ASN A 260 7.96 10.06 18.23
N LEU A 261 7.46 8.86 17.92
CA LEU A 261 6.15 8.39 18.42
C LEU A 261 6.17 8.29 19.96
N GLU A 262 7.27 7.81 20.53
CA GLU A 262 7.38 7.78 21.99
C GLU A 262 7.65 9.18 22.57
N GLU A 263 8.60 9.91 21.98
CA GLU A 263 8.97 11.25 22.47
C GLU A 263 7.79 12.22 22.50
N ARG A 264 7.01 12.29 21.42
CA ARG A 264 5.90 13.25 21.30
C ARG A 264 4.60 12.76 21.92
N ASP A 265 4.23 11.49 21.62
CA ASP A 265 2.90 10.96 21.89
C ASP A 265 2.87 9.95 23.06
N HIS A 266 4.03 9.52 23.56
CA HIS A 266 4.17 8.39 24.51
C HIS A 266 3.43 7.15 24.02
N TYR A 267 3.56 6.88 22.71
CA TYR A 267 2.75 5.88 22.05
C TYR A 267 3.00 4.47 22.60
N PHE A 268 4.27 4.08 22.72
CA PHE A 268 4.62 2.74 23.20
C PHE A 268 4.37 2.58 24.68
N THR A 269 4.57 3.62 25.49
CA THR A 269 4.19 3.66 26.90
C THR A 269 2.69 3.42 27.06
N LYS A 270 1.85 4.09 26.26
CA LYS A 270 0.38 3.90 26.28
C LYS A 270 -0.02 2.52 25.79
N LEU A 271 0.64 2.02 24.74
CA LEU A 271 0.36 0.67 24.21
C LEU A 271 0.68 -0.40 25.25
N LYS A 272 1.86 -0.32 25.90
CA LYS A 272 2.24 -1.20 27.01
C LYS A 272 1.18 -1.19 28.10
N ALA A 273 0.84 -0.01 28.63
CA ALA A 273 -0.16 0.14 29.69
C ALA A 273 -1.53 -0.44 29.28
N SER A 274 -1.96 -0.22 28.03
CA SER A 274 -3.23 -0.76 27.53
C SER A 274 -3.24 -2.29 27.49
N ILE A 275 -2.12 -2.91 27.12
CA ILE A 275 -1.96 -4.37 27.11
C ILE A 275 -1.98 -4.92 28.54
N GLU A 276 -1.27 -4.27 29.45
CA GLU A 276 -1.23 -4.66 30.88
C GLU A 276 -2.62 -4.55 31.53
N ILE A 277 -3.35 -3.47 31.25
CA ILE A 277 -4.75 -3.28 31.71
C ILE A 277 -5.64 -4.38 31.12
N ALA A 278 -5.57 -4.63 29.83
CA ALA A 278 -6.37 -5.64 29.18
C ALA A 278 -6.12 -7.05 29.79
N LYS A 279 -4.86 -7.38 30.07
CA LYS A 279 -4.50 -8.64 30.76
C LYS A 279 -4.99 -8.67 32.20
N ALA A 280 -4.81 -7.58 32.97
CA ALA A 280 -5.28 -7.50 34.35
C ALA A 280 -6.80 -7.66 34.45
N THR A 281 -7.55 -7.11 33.49
CA THR A 281 -9.01 -7.15 33.46
C THR A 281 -9.56 -8.51 33.02
N SER A 282 -8.97 -9.11 31.97
CA SER A 282 -9.48 -10.36 31.37
C SER A 282 -8.82 -11.63 31.89
N GLY A 283 -7.62 -11.52 32.49
CA GLY A 283 -6.75 -12.66 32.83
C GLY A 283 -6.11 -13.33 31.61
N LYS A 284 -6.24 -12.73 30.39
CA LYS A 284 -5.80 -13.32 29.13
C LYS A 284 -4.71 -12.47 28.47
N LYS A 285 -3.81 -13.14 27.72
CA LYS A 285 -2.84 -12.49 26.84
C LYS A 285 -3.56 -11.75 25.70
N SER A 286 -2.81 -10.97 24.95
CA SER A 286 -3.32 -10.22 23.80
C SER A 286 -2.79 -10.80 22.49
N VAL A 287 -3.61 -10.74 21.44
CA VAL A 287 -3.22 -10.97 20.05
C VAL A 287 -3.04 -9.62 19.35
N ILE A 288 -1.87 -9.37 18.81
CA ILE A 288 -1.58 -8.17 18.01
C ILE A 288 -1.82 -8.50 16.54
N ILE A 289 -2.70 -7.74 15.89
CA ILE A 289 -3.00 -7.85 14.46
C ILE A 289 -2.46 -6.61 13.78
N SER A 290 -1.43 -6.75 12.98
CA SER A 290 -0.76 -5.63 12.33
C SER A 290 -0.79 -5.76 10.82
N HIS A 291 -0.88 -4.62 10.14
CA HIS A 291 -0.89 -4.54 8.69
C HIS A 291 0.21 -3.60 8.19
N SER A 292 0.93 -4.01 7.11
CA SER A 292 1.88 -3.15 6.40
C SER A 292 2.99 -2.60 7.32
N MET A 293 3.20 -1.28 7.36
CA MET A 293 4.15 -0.60 8.27
C MET A 293 3.85 -0.87 9.75
N GLY A 294 2.60 -1.14 10.12
CA GLY A 294 2.23 -1.51 11.49
C GLY A 294 2.95 -2.77 11.98
N SER A 295 3.37 -3.65 11.09
CA SER A 295 4.17 -4.82 11.44
C SER A 295 5.60 -4.47 11.85
N GLN A 296 6.22 -3.50 11.18
CA GLN A 296 7.53 -2.97 11.60
C GLN A 296 7.45 -2.27 12.95
N LEU A 297 6.40 -1.47 13.15
CA LEU A 297 6.13 -0.81 14.42
C LEU A 297 5.91 -1.81 15.55
N THR A 298 5.21 -2.91 15.28
CA THR A 298 5.02 -3.99 16.26
C THR A 298 6.35 -4.64 16.62
N LEU A 299 7.21 -4.98 15.65
CA LEU A 299 8.55 -5.52 15.94
C LEU A 299 9.38 -4.56 16.80
N TRP A 300 9.34 -3.28 16.47
CA TRP A 300 10.02 -2.24 17.25
C TRP A 300 9.49 -2.16 18.69
N PHE A 301 8.15 -2.23 18.85
CA PHE A 301 7.51 -2.26 20.17
C PHE A 301 7.91 -3.48 21.00
N LEU A 302 7.96 -4.67 20.38
CA LEU A 302 8.36 -5.90 21.09
C LEU A 302 9.80 -5.84 21.63
N LYS A 303 10.69 -5.10 20.96
CA LYS A 303 12.04 -4.80 21.47
C LYS A 303 12.02 -3.73 22.53
N TRP A 304 11.32 -2.63 22.26
CA TRP A 304 11.22 -1.47 23.13
C TRP A 304 10.66 -1.82 24.51
N VAL A 305 9.64 -2.66 24.57
CA VAL A 305 8.93 -2.97 25.81
C VAL A 305 9.80 -3.71 26.83
N GLU A 306 10.72 -4.55 26.36
CA GLU A 306 11.64 -5.31 27.21
C GLU A 306 12.96 -4.58 27.47
N ALA A 307 13.31 -3.56 26.67
CA ALA A 307 14.60 -2.90 26.74
C ALA A 307 14.74 -2.00 27.97
N ASP A 308 15.88 -2.11 28.67
CA ASP A 308 16.25 -1.28 29.78
C ASP A 308 16.41 0.20 29.34
N GLY A 309 15.89 1.13 30.12
CA GLY A 309 15.88 2.56 29.80
C GLY A 309 14.79 2.99 28.81
N TYR A 310 13.98 2.04 28.32
CA TYR A 310 12.84 2.26 27.43
C TYR A 310 11.54 1.77 28.06
N GLY A 311 11.00 0.64 27.62
CA GLY A 311 9.78 0.08 28.18
C GLY A 311 9.92 -0.55 29.58
N ASN A 312 11.12 -0.99 29.92
CA ASN A 312 11.46 -1.58 31.23
C ASN A 312 10.51 -2.69 31.69
N GLY A 313 9.95 -3.47 30.76
CA GLY A 313 9.02 -4.54 31.07
C GLY A 313 9.71 -5.81 31.59
N GLY A 314 11.04 -5.92 31.40
CA GLY A 314 11.82 -7.12 31.69
C GLY A 314 11.73 -8.15 30.58
N LYS A 315 12.66 -9.10 30.58
CA LYS A 315 12.91 -10.06 29.48
C LYS A 315 11.79 -11.08 29.20
N SER A 316 10.77 -11.17 30.04
CA SER A 316 9.62 -12.06 29.85
C SER A 316 8.33 -11.32 29.50
N TRP A 317 8.37 -9.99 29.43
CA TRP A 317 7.15 -9.21 29.28
C TRP A 317 6.34 -9.64 28.04
N VAL A 318 7.00 -9.84 26.90
CA VAL A 318 6.34 -10.26 25.67
C VAL A 318 5.72 -11.64 25.85
N ASN A 319 6.47 -12.61 26.39
CA ASN A 319 5.94 -13.95 26.63
C ASN A 319 4.74 -13.95 27.57
N ASP A 320 4.75 -13.07 28.58
CA ASP A 320 3.69 -13.01 29.60
C ASP A 320 2.42 -12.30 29.10
N HIS A 321 2.52 -11.42 28.09
CA HIS A 321 1.43 -10.56 27.67
C HIS A 321 0.92 -10.83 26.26
N ILE A 322 1.73 -11.38 25.36
CA ILE A 322 1.39 -11.57 23.96
C ILE A 322 1.25 -13.05 23.63
N GLU A 323 0.10 -13.42 23.12
CA GLU A 323 -0.18 -14.78 22.64
C GLU A 323 0.28 -14.98 21.21
N ALA A 324 -0.05 -14.02 20.33
CA ALA A 324 0.29 -14.11 18.93
C ALA A 324 0.49 -12.72 18.29
N PHE A 325 1.33 -12.70 17.28
CA PHE A 325 1.49 -11.59 16.36
C PHE A 325 1.03 -12.04 14.96
N ILE A 326 -0.09 -11.48 14.48
CA ILE A 326 -0.61 -11.70 13.14
C ILE A 326 -0.07 -10.57 12.25
N ASN A 327 0.89 -10.91 11.40
CA ASN A 327 1.55 -10.02 10.47
C ASN A 327 0.88 -10.12 9.09
N ILE A 328 0.02 -9.15 8.77
CA ILE A 328 -0.70 -9.10 7.49
C ILE A 328 0.07 -8.20 6.53
N SER A 329 0.62 -8.75 5.45
CA SER A 329 1.30 -7.99 4.40
C SER A 329 2.36 -7.02 4.94
N GLY A 330 3.06 -7.41 6.01
CA GLY A 330 4.04 -6.55 6.69
C GLY A 330 5.25 -6.26 5.84
N SER A 331 5.64 -5.00 5.77
CA SER A 331 6.83 -4.53 5.04
C SER A 331 8.12 -4.76 5.85
N LEU A 332 8.38 -6.00 6.27
CA LEU A 332 9.45 -6.35 7.21
C LEU A 332 10.83 -5.88 6.74
N LEU A 333 11.16 -6.12 5.46
CA LEU A 333 12.41 -5.66 4.84
C LEU A 333 12.22 -4.42 3.98
N GLY A 334 11.17 -3.66 4.22
CA GLY A 334 10.87 -2.45 3.45
C GLY A 334 10.20 -2.75 2.10
N THR A 335 10.15 -1.75 1.24
CA THR A 335 9.57 -1.89 -0.10
C THR A 335 10.35 -1.06 -1.14
N PRO A 336 10.62 -1.63 -2.33
CA PRO A 336 11.18 -0.90 -3.47
C PRO A 336 10.47 0.42 -3.77
N LYS A 337 9.15 0.43 -3.64
CA LYS A 337 8.31 1.62 -3.84
C LYS A 337 8.68 2.80 -2.93
N ALA A 338 9.20 2.57 -1.73
CA ALA A 338 9.62 3.65 -0.82
C ALA A 338 10.81 4.45 -1.40
N VAL A 339 11.74 3.78 -2.09
CA VAL A 339 12.87 4.45 -2.76
C VAL A 339 12.37 5.41 -3.84
N THR A 340 11.48 4.94 -4.72
CA THR A 340 10.95 5.76 -5.82
C THR A 340 10.01 6.85 -5.33
N ALA A 341 9.27 6.62 -4.26
CA ALA A 341 8.45 7.63 -3.61
C ALA A 341 9.30 8.80 -3.09
N LEU A 342 10.40 8.50 -2.39
CA LEU A 342 11.32 9.51 -1.86
C LEU A 342 12.22 10.13 -2.93
N LEU A 343 12.52 9.40 -4.02
CA LEU A 343 13.38 9.87 -5.10
C LEU A 343 12.62 10.76 -6.10
N SER A 344 11.46 10.32 -6.57
CA SER A 344 10.71 10.93 -7.67
C SER A 344 9.23 11.23 -7.38
N GLY A 345 8.76 11.03 -6.14
CA GLY A 345 7.37 11.30 -5.76
C GLY A 345 6.37 10.33 -6.37
N GLU A 346 6.80 9.12 -6.72
CA GLU A 346 5.88 8.08 -7.16
C GLU A 346 5.03 7.60 -5.98
N VAL A 347 3.72 7.53 -6.19
CA VAL A 347 2.78 7.02 -5.20
C VAL A 347 2.14 5.74 -5.71
N LYS A 348 1.47 5.01 -4.81
CA LYS A 348 0.75 3.80 -5.18
C LYS A 348 -0.13 4.04 -6.42
N ASP A 349 -0.11 3.07 -7.33
CA ASP A 349 -1.01 2.96 -8.48
C ASP A 349 -0.86 4.02 -9.58
N THR A 350 0.18 4.89 -9.53
CA THR A 350 0.45 5.79 -10.66
C THR A 350 0.69 5.04 -11.97
N THR A 351 1.14 3.78 -11.91
CA THR A 351 1.27 2.88 -13.07
C THR A 351 -0.06 2.31 -13.53
N GLN A 352 -1.02 2.15 -12.64
CA GLN A 352 -2.34 1.57 -12.92
C GLN A 352 -3.35 2.63 -13.35
N LEU A 353 -3.08 3.91 -13.04
CA LEU A 353 -3.92 5.01 -13.48
C LEU A 353 -3.77 5.23 -14.99
N ASN A 354 -4.89 5.48 -15.67
CA ASN A 354 -4.85 5.89 -17.07
C ASN A 354 -4.19 7.28 -17.21
N ALA A 355 -3.69 7.58 -18.41
CA ALA A 355 -2.94 8.81 -18.70
C ALA A 355 -3.68 10.10 -18.32
N VAL A 356 -5.01 10.13 -18.40
CA VAL A 356 -5.84 11.27 -18.02
C VAL A 356 -5.84 11.48 -16.50
N SER A 357 -5.95 10.38 -15.74
CA SER A 357 -5.90 10.42 -14.26
C SER A 357 -4.52 10.80 -13.76
N VAL A 358 -3.46 10.28 -14.36
CA VAL A 358 -2.06 10.68 -14.06
C VAL A 358 -1.87 12.18 -14.35
N TYR A 359 -2.32 12.67 -15.50
CA TYR A 359 -2.22 14.09 -15.84
C TYR A 359 -3.01 14.97 -14.84
N GLY A 360 -4.19 14.53 -14.41
CA GLY A 360 -4.99 15.22 -13.40
C GLY A 360 -4.25 15.30 -12.06
N LEU A 361 -3.70 14.17 -11.59
CA LEU A 361 -2.92 14.10 -10.36
C LEU A 361 -1.69 15.01 -10.40
N GLU A 362 -0.91 14.96 -11.50
CA GLU A 362 0.28 15.79 -11.68
C GLU A 362 -0.03 17.30 -11.68
N ARG A 363 -1.15 17.66 -12.26
CA ARG A 363 -1.58 19.06 -12.28
C ARG A 363 -2.04 19.56 -10.92
N PHE A 364 -2.60 18.66 -10.13
CA PHE A 364 -3.15 18.97 -8.82
C PHE A 364 -2.10 18.90 -7.72
N PHE A 365 -1.30 17.83 -7.71
CA PHE A 365 -0.24 17.57 -6.74
C PHE A 365 1.00 17.05 -7.49
N SER A 366 1.88 17.97 -7.85
CA SER A 366 3.05 17.68 -8.69
C SER A 366 4.01 16.69 -8.02
N LYS A 367 4.82 16.00 -8.82
CA LYS A 367 5.89 15.10 -8.32
C LYS A 367 6.80 15.82 -7.33
N PHE A 368 7.19 17.06 -7.63
CA PHE A 368 8.04 17.86 -6.75
C PHE A 368 7.41 18.11 -5.38
N GLU A 369 6.13 18.53 -5.34
CA GLU A 369 5.41 18.71 -4.08
C GLU A 369 5.28 17.41 -3.29
N ARG A 370 5.05 16.28 -3.99
CA ARG A 370 5.00 14.95 -3.35
C ARG A 370 6.34 14.55 -2.76
N VAL A 371 7.45 14.75 -3.49
CA VAL A 371 8.81 14.48 -2.99
C VAL A 371 9.09 15.30 -1.73
N GLN A 372 8.80 16.60 -1.73
CA GLN A 372 9.00 17.45 -0.57
C GLN A 372 8.19 16.97 0.64
N LEU A 373 6.90 16.67 0.45
CA LEU A 373 6.07 16.12 1.51
C LEU A 373 6.64 14.79 2.02
N LEU A 374 6.87 13.81 1.16
CA LEU A 374 7.29 12.46 1.55
C LEU A 374 8.64 12.47 2.28
N ARG A 375 9.60 13.30 1.85
CA ARG A 375 10.91 13.45 2.52
C ARG A 375 10.80 14.10 3.89
N SER A 376 9.76 14.87 4.16
CA SER A 376 9.48 15.42 5.49
C SER A 376 8.86 14.43 6.47
N LEU A 377 8.54 13.19 6.03
CA LEU A 377 7.83 12.18 6.81
C LEU A 377 8.76 11.02 7.21
N PRO A 378 9.42 11.07 8.39
CA PRO A 378 10.35 10.00 8.83
C PRO A 378 9.73 8.60 8.84
N GLY A 379 8.42 8.49 9.11
CA GLY A 379 7.72 7.21 9.10
C GLY A 379 7.80 6.49 7.73
N ILE A 380 7.77 7.23 6.62
CA ILE A 380 7.94 6.66 5.27
C ILE A 380 9.33 6.07 5.08
N ALA A 381 10.37 6.70 5.66
CA ALA A 381 11.74 6.22 5.56
C ALA A 381 11.95 4.86 6.28
N SER A 382 11.11 4.49 7.25
CA SER A 382 11.15 3.16 7.87
C SER A 382 10.92 2.03 6.87
N MET A 383 10.20 2.33 5.78
CA MET A 383 9.87 1.36 4.73
C MET A 383 10.93 1.26 3.62
N LEU A 384 12.06 1.96 3.73
CA LEU A 384 13.18 1.78 2.81
C LEU A 384 13.72 0.34 2.88
N PRO A 385 14.17 -0.25 1.75
CA PRO A 385 14.66 -1.62 1.68
C PRO A 385 15.81 -1.89 2.64
N LYS A 386 15.81 -3.09 3.23
CA LYS A 386 16.80 -3.58 4.19
C LYS A 386 17.47 -4.83 3.63
N GLY A 387 18.73 -5.08 4.03
CA GLY A 387 19.47 -6.27 3.64
C GLY A 387 20.27 -6.10 2.35
N GLU A 388 20.42 -4.85 1.87
CA GLU A 388 21.34 -4.49 0.79
C GLU A 388 21.21 -5.40 -0.46
N ASN A 389 22.28 -5.56 -1.21
CA ASN A 389 22.32 -6.42 -2.41
C ASN A 389 22.21 -7.92 -2.07
N VAL A 390 22.45 -8.32 -0.83
CA VAL A 390 22.33 -9.71 -0.39
C VAL A 390 20.89 -10.21 -0.50
N ILE A 391 19.93 -9.36 -0.12
CA ILE A 391 18.50 -9.69 -0.21
C ILE A 391 17.96 -9.33 -1.60
N TRP A 392 18.37 -8.20 -2.17
CA TRP A 392 17.73 -7.60 -3.34
C TRP A 392 18.44 -7.90 -4.67
N GLY A 393 19.60 -8.56 -4.62
CA GLY A 393 20.38 -8.91 -5.80
C GLY A 393 21.43 -7.86 -6.19
N ASN A 394 22.29 -8.24 -7.11
CA ASN A 394 23.33 -7.39 -7.71
C ASN A 394 22.97 -6.99 -9.15
N ALA A 395 23.87 -6.32 -9.86
CA ALA A 395 23.58 -5.80 -11.20
C ALA A 395 23.14 -6.87 -12.24
N THR A 396 23.46 -8.14 -12.01
CA THR A 396 23.25 -9.22 -12.98
C THR A 396 22.39 -10.37 -12.45
N TRP A 397 22.06 -10.34 -11.17
CA TRP A 397 21.34 -11.43 -10.50
C TRP A 397 20.47 -10.90 -9.35
N ALA A 398 19.32 -11.51 -9.16
CA ALA A 398 18.48 -11.37 -7.98
C ALA A 398 17.82 -12.72 -7.65
N PRO A 399 17.52 -13.01 -6.35
CA PRO A 399 16.95 -14.29 -5.96
C PRO A 399 15.57 -14.57 -6.56
N ASP A 400 14.85 -13.51 -6.92
CA ASP A 400 13.51 -13.54 -7.52
C ASP A 400 13.51 -13.27 -9.03
N ASP A 401 14.65 -13.41 -9.73
CA ASP A 401 14.72 -13.27 -11.17
C ASP A 401 13.80 -14.28 -11.86
N LEU A 402 12.96 -13.79 -12.74
CA LEU A 402 12.11 -14.59 -13.58
C LEU A 402 12.89 -15.02 -14.83
N TYR A 403 12.87 -16.33 -15.17
CA TYR A 403 13.34 -16.77 -16.46
C TYR A 403 12.38 -16.27 -17.55
N ILE A 404 12.80 -15.24 -18.29
CA ILE A 404 12.08 -14.73 -19.43
C ILE A 404 12.76 -15.27 -20.69
N PRO A 405 12.14 -16.18 -21.45
CA PRO A 405 12.70 -16.64 -22.72
C PRO A 405 12.96 -15.45 -23.64
N ASN A 406 14.19 -15.35 -24.18
CA ASN A 406 14.65 -14.33 -25.14
C ASN A 406 15.01 -12.93 -24.58
N ILE A 407 15.08 -12.71 -23.27
CA ILE A 407 15.63 -11.48 -22.69
C ILE A 407 16.79 -11.84 -21.76
N HIS A 408 17.95 -12.09 -22.32
CA HIS A 408 19.12 -12.66 -21.64
C HIS A 408 19.82 -11.74 -20.64
N ASN A 409 19.38 -10.50 -20.40
CA ASN A 409 20.12 -9.54 -19.56
C ASN A 409 19.24 -8.69 -18.63
N LEU A 410 18.04 -9.16 -18.27
CA LEU A 410 17.18 -8.45 -17.33
C LEU A 410 17.20 -9.14 -15.96
N SER A 411 17.77 -8.46 -14.94
CA SER A 411 17.71 -8.88 -13.55
C SER A 411 16.99 -7.85 -12.71
N PHE A 412 16.18 -8.29 -11.77
CA PHE A 412 15.58 -7.45 -10.74
C PHE A 412 16.62 -6.78 -9.83
N GLY A 413 17.85 -7.32 -9.77
CA GLY A 413 18.98 -6.73 -9.05
C GLY A 413 19.43 -5.41 -9.66
N SER A 414 19.24 -5.18 -10.96
CA SER A 414 19.29 -3.86 -11.60
C SER A 414 18.05 -3.06 -11.25
N PHE A 415 17.99 -2.54 -10.03
CA PHE A 415 16.80 -1.96 -9.43
C PHE A 415 16.35 -0.65 -10.09
N ILE A 416 17.28 0.31 -10.32
CA ILE A 416 17.02 1.53 -11.09
C ILE A 416 17.84 1.52 -12.37
N ASN A 417 17.15 1.66 -13.50
CA ASN A 417 17.77 1.65 -14.83
C ASN A 417 17.57 3.00 -15.50
N PHE A 418 18.66 3.74 -15.74
CA PHE A 418 18.65 4.99 -16.49
C PHE A 418 18.80 4.74 -17.97
N ARG A 419 17.98 5.41 -18.78
CA ARG A 419 17.93 5.31 -20.25
C ARG A 419 18.08 6.68 -20.88
N LYS A 420 18.53 6.73 -22.12
CA LYS A 420 18.59 7.96 -22.91
C LYS A 420 17.63 7.87 -24.09
N ASN A 421 16.69 8.83 -24.19
CA ASN A 421 15.75 8.99 -25.31
C ASN A 421 14.92 7.72 -25.62
N SER A 422 14.29 7.12 -24.61
CA SER A 422 13.39 5.96 -24.76
C SER A 422 13.92 4.79 -25.63
N LYS A 423 15.21 4.78 -26.00
CA LYS A 423 15.84 3.73 -26.78
C LYS A 423 16.80 2.90 -25.95
N THR A 424 17.09 1.71 -26.41
CA THR A 424 17.84 0.59 -25.85
C THR A 424 19.20 0.88 -25.20
N SER A 425 19.74 2.09 -25.25
CA SER A 425 21.02 2.43 -24.63
C SER A 425 20.86 2.66 -23.14
N ILE A 426 21.30 1.69 -22.34
CA ILE A 426 21.47 1.80 -20.89
C ILE A 426 22.57 2.81 -20.63
N LEU A 427 22.26 3.86 -19.84
CA LEU A 427 23.27 4.80 -19.37
C LEU A 427 23.93 4.30 -18.10
N ARG A 428 23.12 3.82 -17.16
CA ARG A 428 23.57 3.34 -15.85
C ARG A 428 22.49 2.46 -15.24
N ASN A 429 22.89 1.36 -14.64
CA ASN A 429 22.03 0.54 -13.77
C ASN A 429 22.53 0.70 -12.34
N LEU A 430 21.60 0.81 -11.40
CA LEU A 430 21.86 0.86 -9.97
C LEU A 430 21.26 -0.38 -9.31
N THR A 431 22.05 -1.02 -8.48
CA THR A 431 21.58 -2.04 -7.54
C THR A 431 20.74 -1.40 -6.43
N MET A 432 20.20 -2.20 -5.51
CA MET A 432 19.48 -1.65 -4.37
C MET A 432 20.38 -0.77 -3.50
N SER A 433 21.61 -1.22 -3.19
CA SER A 433 22.59 -0.44 -2.42
C SER A 433 22.95 0.86 -3.13
N ASP A 434 23.31 0.79 -4.42
CA ASP A 434 23.62 1.99 -5.23
C ASP A 434 22.43 2.96 -5.28
N SER A 435 21.21 2.43 -5.30
CA SER A 435 19.98 3.25 -5.36
C SER A 435 19.71 3.95 -4.03
N MET A 436 20.04 3.33 -2.91
CA MET A 436 19.98 3.96 -1.59
C MET A 436 21.03 5.08 -1.48
N ASP A 437 22.26 4.84 -1.91
CA ASP A 437 23.32 5.86 -1.96
C ASP A 437 22.95 7.02 -2.88
N TYR A 438 22.36 6.70 -4.03
CA TYR A 438 21.84 7.71 -4.95
C TYR A 438 20.71 8.53 -4.32
N LEU A 439 19.74 7.89 -3.66
CA LEU A 439 18.69 8.61 -2.92
C LEU A 439 19.30 9.55 -1.86
N ILE A 440 20.25 9.06 -1.09
CA ILE A 440 20.96 9.86 -0.09
C ILE A 440 21.65 11.07 -0.76
N SER A 441 22.32 10.89 -1.87
CA SER A 441 22.98 11.99 -2.61
C SER A 441 22.00 13.06 -3.14
N GLN A 442 20.72 12.72 -3.29
CA GLN A 442 19.65 13.62 -3.77
C GLN A 442 18.82 14.23 -2.61
N THR A 443 19.20 14.02 -1.36
CA THR A 443 18.45 14.47 -0.18
C THR A 443 19.27 15.45 0.68
N SER A 444 18.60 16.16 1.61
CA SER A 444 19.24 17.13 2.49
C SER A 444 20.09 16.45 3.57
N HIS A 445 21.03 17.18 4.15
CA HIS A 445 21.79 16.72 5.31
C HIS A 445 20.88 16.37 6.51
N SER A 446 19.80 17.13 6.69
CA SER A 446 18.79 16.83 7.73
C SER A 446 18.13 15.47 7.51
N PHE A 447 17.81 15.12 6.26
CA PHE A 447 17.28 13.80 5.92
C PHE A 447 18.29 12.68 6.23
N HIS A 448 19.59 12.86 5.91
CA HIS A 448 20.64 11.87 6.24
C HIS A 448 20.74 11.65 7.75
N LYS A 449 20.76 12.74 8.52
CA LYS A 449 20.79 12.68 9.98
C LYS A 449 19.56 11.96 10.53
N MET A 450 18.37 12.32 10.06
CA MET A 450 17.13 11.65 10.43
C MET A 450 17.19 10.15 10.14
N LEU A 451 17.62 9.76 8.93
CA LEU A 451 17.68 8.37 8.53
C LEU A 451 18.64 7.57 9.42
N SER A 452 19.89 8.05 9.60
CA SER A 452 20.91 7.37 10.38
C SER A 452 20.60 7.29 11.89
N THR A 453 19.83 8.24 12.42
CA THR A 453 19.42 8.25 13.83
C THR A 453 18.27 7.27 14.11
N ASN A 454 17.37 7.09 13.14
CA ASN A 454 16.12 6.34 13.38
C ASN A 454 16.13 4.94 12.79
N TYR A 455 16.89 4.68 11.71
CA TYR A 455 16.77 3.45 10.93
C TYR A 455 18.09 2.90 10.45
N SER A 456 18.16 1.58 10.32
CA SER A 456 19.28 0.85 9.75
C SER A 456 18.81 -0.09 8.64
N HIS A 457 19.67 -0.30 7.64
CA HIS A 457 19.34 -1.05 6.42
C HIS A 457 20.28 -2.24 6.18
N GLY A 458 21.30 -2.44 7.02
CA GLY A 458 22.32 -3.48 6.88
C GLY A 458 21.89 -4.87 7.34
N ILE A 459 22.88 -5.74 7.51
CA ILE A 459 22.73 -7.12 7.99
C ILE A 459 23.72 -7.36 9.15
N SER A 460 23.27 -8.06 10.18
CA SER A 460 24.14 -8.60 11.25
C SER A 460 24.50 -10.05 10.96
N TRP A 461 25.78 -10.27 10.66
CA TRP A 461 26.31 -11.55 10.19
C TRP A 461 26.58 -12.55 11.31
N THR A 462 26.70 -12.11 12.56
CA THR A 462 27.05 -12.95 13.70
C THR A 462 26.03 -12.81 14.83
N GLU A 463 25.86 -13.86 15.64
CA GLU A 463 25.01 -13.81 16.84
C GLU A 463 25.40 -12.68 17.78
N LYS A 464 26.71 -12.48 18.00
CA LYS A 464 27.22 -11.38 18.84
C LYS A 464 26.83 -10.01 18.32
N SER A 465 26.85 -9.80 17.00
CA SER A 465 26.39 -8.52 16.42
C SER A 465 24.90 -8.30 16.58
N VAL A 466 24.09 -9.34 16.43
CA VAL A 466 22.64 -9.31 16.67
C VAL A 466 22.36 -9.00 18.14
N GLU A 467 23.05 -9.65 19.08
CA GLU A 467 22.90 -9.44 20.52
C GLU A 467 23.23 -7.98 20.91
N MET A 468 24.34 -7.44 20.40
CA MET A 468 24.72 -6.03 20.64
C MET A 468 23.69 -5.06 20.09
N ASN A 469 23.10 -5.35 18.94
CA ASN A 469 22.10 -4.48 18.29
C ASN A 469 20.73 -4.52 19.00
N ASN A 470 20.45 -5.54 19.80
CA ASN A 470 19.20 -5.62 20.56
C ASN A 470 18.99 -4.43 21.52
N ASN A 471 20.06 -3.71 21.88
CA ASN A 471 20.02 -2.52 22.74
C ASN A 471 20.12 -1.19 21.94
N ARG A 472 19.99 -1.22 20.62
CA ARG A 472 20.16 -0.06 19.74
C ARG A 472 18.86 0.25 18.98
N PRO A 473 18.10 1.29 19.39
CA PRO A 473 16.77 1.58 18.86
C PRO A 473 16.72 1.74 17.33
N GLU A 474 17.75 2.32 16.72
CA GLU A 474 17.83 2.50 15.27
C GLU A 474 17.91 1.17 14.50
N LYS A 475 18.23 0.07 15.21
CA LYS A 475 18.29 -1.28 14.63
C LYS A 475 16.96 -2.05 14.75
N TRP A 476 16.09 -1.71 15.68
CA TRP A 476 14.90 -2.50 16.02
C TRP A 476 13.87 -2.65 14.90
N VAL A 477 13.88 -1.76 13.93
CA VAL A 477 13.02 -1.85 12.75
C VAL A 477 13.54 -2.84 11.71
N ASN A 478 14.81 -3.25 11.83
CA ASN A 478 15.45 -4.14 10.86
C ASN A 478 15.61 -5.57 11.42
N PRO A 479 14.75 -6.52 11.02
CA PRO A 479 14.78 -7.87 11.56
C PRO A 479 16.03 -8.69 11.14
N LEU A 480 16.85 -8.18 10.21
CA LEU A 480 18.15 -8.74 9.84
C LEU A 480 19.28 -8.30 10.77
N GLU A 481 19.01 -7.40 11.71
CA GLU A 481 20.03 -6.88 12.62
C GLU A 481 19.73 -7.15 14.09
N VAL A 482 18.49 -7.56 14.43
CA VAL A 482 18.06 -7.86 15.80
C VAL A 482 17.37 -9.21 15.89
N SER A 483 17.36 -9.81 17.10
CA SER A 483 16.57 -11.02 17.34
C SER A 483 15.13 -10.71 17.75
N LEU A 484 14.25 -11.68 17.58
CA LEU A 484 12.93 -11.69 18.23
C LEU A 484 13.09 -11.67 19.76
N PRO A 485 12.06 -11.24 20.52
CA PRO A 485 12.07 -11.27 21.98
C PRO A 485 12.14 -12.70 22.53
N ASN A 486 12.39 -12.83 23.82
CA ASN A 486 12.37 -14.13 24.49
C ASN A 486 10.94 -14.56 24.83
N ALA A 487 10.19 -14.98 23.83
CA ALA A 487 8.77 -15.34 23.95
C ALA A 487 8.45 -16.67 23.26
N PRO A 488 8.91 -17.82 23.81
CA PRO A 488 8.76 -19.14 23.17
C PRO A 488 7.29 -19.55 22.94
N ASP A 489 6.36 -19.05 23.75
CA ASP A 489 4.93 -19.36 23.63
C ASP A 489 4.23 -18.53 22.56
N MET A 490 4.83 -17.42 22.08
CA MET A 490 4.24 -16.55 21.06
C MET A 490 4.27 -17.24 19.69
N LYS A 491 3.28 -16.92 18.83
CA LYS A 491 3.20 -17.39 17.45
C LYS A 491 3.18 -16.21 16.49
N ILE A 492 3.83 -16.32 15.32
CA ILE A 492 3.84 -15.31 14.27
C ILE A 492 3.25 -15.90 12.99
N TYR A 493 2.28 -15.20 12.37
CA TYR A 493 1.58 -15.59 11.15
C TYR A 493 1.83 -14.57 10.03
N CYS A 494 2.19 -15.01 8.80
CA CYS A 494 2.60 -14.15 7.66
C CYS A 494 1.85 -14.45 6.35
N ILE A 495 1.51 -13.41 5.51
CA ILE A 495 0.58 -13.50 4.33
C ILE A 495 0.93 -12.54 3.15
N GLY A 496 0.76 -12.88 1.80
CA GLY A 496 1.11 -12.00 0.64
C GLY A 496 0.77 -12.35 -0.87
N LYS A 497 1.16 -11.48 -1.95
CA LYS A 497 0.86 -11.47 -3.42
C LYS A 497 1.79 -10.59 -4.34
N PRO A 498 1.75 -10.55 -5.79
CA PRO A 498 2.66 -9.85 -6.75
C PRO A 498 2.75 -8.31 -6.71
N THR A 499 3.97 -7.70 -6.99
CA THR A 499 4.30 -6.29 -6.65
C THR A 499 5.42 -5.65 -7.51
N GLU A 500 5.52 -4.30 -7.50
CA GLU A 500 6.59 -3.53 -8.13
C GLU A 500 7.97 -3.89 -7.54
N ARG A 501 8.95 -4.15 -8.43
CA ARG A 501 10.27 -4.70 -8.05
C ARG A 501 11.46 -3.90 -8.56
N ALA A 502 11.39 -3.34 -9.76
CA ALA A 502 12.44 -2.51 -10.35
C ALA A 502 11.86 -1.39 -11.23
N TYR A 503 12.67 -0.37 -11.58
CA TYR A 503 12.20 0.82 -12.25
C TYR A 503 13.13 1.30 -13.35
N TRP A 504 12.55 1.85 -14.43
CA TRP A 504 13.24 2.43 -15.55
C TRP A 504 12.92 3.92 -15.65
N TYR A 505 13.96 4.75 -15.70
CA TYR A 505 13.85 6.20 -15.78
C TYR A 505 14.43 6.73 -17.07
N ASP A 506 13.73 7.66 -17.74
CA ASP A 506 14.28 8.44 -18.84
C ASP A 506 15.06 9.64 -18.30
N VAL A 507 16.30 9.82 -18.79
CA VAL A 507 17.15 10.95 -18.42
C VAL A 507 16.87 12.09 -19.37
N GLY A 508 16.12 13.10 -18.92
CA GLY A 508 15.85 14.32 -19.67
C GLY A 508 17.12 15.20 -19.82
N PRO A 509 17.06 16.24 -20.67
CA PRO A 509 18.20 17.13 -20.94
C PRO A 509 18.66 17.97 -19.74
N LYS A 510 17.95 17.94 -18.62
CA LYS A 510 18.35 18.56 -17.34
C LYS A 510 18.13 17.55 -16.21
N ASP A 511 19.18 17.25 -15.49
CA ASP A 511 19.25 16.26 -14.40
C ASP A 511 18.24 16.44 -13.23
N SER A 512 17.36 17.43 -13.29
CA SER A 512 16.44 17.79 -12.20
C SER A 512 15.04 17.15 -12.27
N ASN A 513 14.70 16.45 -13.36
CA ASN A 513 13.36 15.85 -13.53
C ASN A 513 13.49 14.39 -13.99
N LEU A 514 13.65 13.47 -13.04
CA LEU A 514 13.52 12.04 -13.31
C LEU A 514 12.06 11.74 -13.66
N SER A 515 11.81 11.34 -14.91
CA SER A 515 10.52 10.79 -15.34
C SER A 515 10.66 9.29 -15.54
N ARG A 516 9.63 8.52 -15.19
CA ARG A 516 9.60 7.10 -15.54
C ARG A 516 9.57 6.95 -17.06
N ASP A 517 10.33 5.98 -17.57
CA ASP A 517 10.32 5.65 -18.99
C ASP A 517 9.00 4.95 -19.36
N SER A 518 8.04 5.73 -19.85
CA SER A 518 6.75 5.22 -20.31
C SER A 518 6.80 4.64 -21.73
N ALA A 519 7.92 4.76 -22.45
CA ALA A 519 7.99 4.43 -23.87
C ALA A 519 8.33 2.96 -24.17
N LYS A 520 8.48 2.09 -23.14
CA LYS A 520 8.95 0.72 -23.31
C LYS A 520 8.05 -0.35 -22.72
N VAL A 521 6.77 -0.17 -22.84
CA VAL A 521 5.75 -1.12 -22.41
C VAL A 521 5.86 -2.48 -23.17
N ASP A 522 6.54 -2.51 -24.32
CA ASP A 522 6.44 -3.62 -25.28
C ASP A 522 7.59 -4.63 -25.23
N LEU A 523 8.52 -4.57 -24.28
CA LEU A 523 9.63 -5.53 -24.21
C LEU A 523 9.24 -6.86 -23.56
N CYS A 524 8.32 -6.86 -22.63
CA CYS A 524 7.64 -8.03 -22.05
C CYS A 524 6.42 -7.56 -21.25
N ASP A 525 5.48 -8.45 -20.98
CA ASP A 525 4.33 -8.19 -20.10
C ASP A 525 4.74 -7.87 -18.64
N CYS A 526 6.02 -8.00 -18.32
CA CYS A 526 6.60 -7.72 -17.02
C CYS A 526 6.96 -6.25 -16.79
N ILE A 527 6.93 -5.40 -17.84
CA ILE A 527 7.23 -3.95 -17.73
C ILE A 527 5.98 -3.15 -18.07
N ASN A 528 5.51 -2.35 -17.13
CA ASN A 528 4.36 -1.47 -17.32
C ASN A 528 4.72 -0.04 -16.90
N ASN A 529 4.64 0.92 -17.83
CA ASN A 529 4.96 2.34 -17.59
C ASN A 529 6.31 2.56 -16.88
N GLY A 530 7.35 1.84 -17.28
CA GLY A 530 8.67 1.91 -16.67
C GLY A 530 8.80 1.18 -15.33
N VAL A 531 7.84 0.37 -14.93
CA VAL A 531 7.88 -0.45 -13.71
C VAL A 531 7.98 -1.92 -14.07
N VAL A 532 8.94 -2.61 -13.45
CA VAL A 532 9.12 -4.06 -13.56
C VAL A 532 8.42 -4.73 -12.38
N MET A 533 7.56 -5.69 -12.66
CA MET A 533 6.74 -6.37 -11.65
C MET A 533 7.39 -7.70 -11.23
N GLY A 534 7.35 -8.01 -9.93
CA GLY A 534 7.76 -9.28 -9.34
C GLY A 534 6.67 -9.82 -8.41
N GLU A 535 6.94 -10.88 -7.65
CA GLU A 535 5.99 -11.43 -6.68
C GLU A 535 5.84 -10.55 -5.43
N GLY A 536 4.63 -10.48 -4.83
CA GLY A 536 4.33 -9.72 -3.61
C GLY A 536 2.83 -9.58 -3.35
N ASP A 537 2.35 -8.40 -2.89
CA ASP A 537 0.92 -8.15 -2.57
C ASP A 537 0.33 -6.91 -3.28
N GLY A 538 0.99 -6.44 -4.34
CA GLY A 538 0.63 -5.21 -5.06
C GLY A 538 1.25 -3.93 -4.45
N THR A 539 1.88 -4.00 -3.29
CA THR A 539 2.56 -2.88 -2.63
C THR A 539 3.91 -3.28 -2.04
N VAL A 540 4.00 -4.45 -1.41
CA VAL A 540 5.21 -4.98 -0.77
C VAL A 540 5.65 -6.26 -1.46
N ASN A 541 6.93 -6.30 -1.91
CA ASN A 541 7.52 -7.46 -2.58
C ASN A 541 7.60 -8.67 -1.66
N ILE A 542 7.52 -9.88 -2.22
CA ILE A 542 7.54 -11.15 -1.48
C ILE A 542 8.81 -11.35 -0.65
N LEU A 543 9.96 -10.84 -1.10
CA LEU A 543 11.20 -10.88 -0.32
C LEU A 543 11.05 -10.14 1.01
N SER A 544 10.33 -9.01 1.01
CA SER A 544 10.07 -8.25 2.22
C SER A 544 9.05 -8.89 3.14
N THR A 545 7.93 -9.37 2.60
CA THR A 545 6.86 -9.95 3.42
C THR A 545 7.18 -11.35 3.90
N GLY A 546 7.94 -12.14 3.13
CA GLY A 546 8.09 -13.57 3.30
C GLY A 546 9.47 -14.05 3.81
N PHE A 547 10.58 -13.38 3.42
CA PHE A 547 11.93 -13.91 3.70
C PHE A 547 12.19 -14.19 5.19
N MET A 548 11.81 -13.25 6.07
CA MET A 548 11.99 -13.45 7.52
C MET A 548 11.15 -14.60 8.08
N CYS A 549 10.05 -14.93 7.45
CA CYS A 549 9.11 -15.96 7.91
C CYS A 549 9.49 -17.39 7.46
N VAL A 550 10.47 -17.52 6.56
CA VAL A 550 10.94 -18.80 6.02
C VAL A 550 12.38 -19.10 6.41
N LYS A 551 13.00 -20.05 5.77
CA LYS A 551 14.30 -20.67 6.10
C LYS A 551 15.44 -19.67 6.31
N GLY A 552 15.52 -18.59 5.54
CA GLY A 552 16.60 -17.60 5.61
C GLY A 552 16.50 -16.60 6.77
N GLY A 553 15.32 -16.44 7.37
CA GLY A 553 15.06 -15.43 8.40
C GLY A 553 14.96 -16.01 9.82
N TRP A 554 13.79 -15.88 10.42
CA TRP A 554 13.49 -16.30 11.81
C TRP A 554 13.49 -17.82 12.05
N LYS A 555 13.83 -18.62 11.06
CA LYS A 555 14.20 -20.03 11.24
C LYS A 555 15.66 -20.20 11.68
N GLN A 556 16.47 -19.14 11.60
CA GLN A 556 17.84 -19.14 12.12
C GLN A 556 17.88 -18.73 13.59
N HIS A 557 18.67 -19.47 14.41
CA HIS A 557 18.78 -19.25 15.86
C HIS A 557 19.16 -17.81 16.23
N ARG A 558 20.08 -17.18 15.49
CA ARG A 558 20.54 -15.81 15.78
C ARG A 558 19.42 -14.76 15.74
N TYR A 559 18.38 -14.97 14.90
CA TYR A 559 17.24 -14.06 14.80
C TYR A 559 16.04 -14.51 15.62
N ASN A 560 16.02 -15.79 16.06
CA ASN A 560 14.93 -16.36 16.86
C ASN A 560 15.47 -17.31 17.93
N PRO A 561 16.22 -16.78 18.93
CA PRO A 561 16.86 -17.61 19.94
C PRO A 561 15.87 -18.33 20.86
N ALA A 562 14.67 -17.80 21.03
CA ALA A 562 13.60 -18.42 21.82
C ALA A 562 12.81 -19.49 21.04
N ASN A 563 13.16 -19.75 19.78
CA ASN A 563 12.46 -20.69 18.90
C ASN A 563 10.95 -20.44 18.80
N ILE A 564 10.56 -19.16 18.70
CA ILE A 564 9.17 -18.75 18.47
C ILE A 564 8.63 -19.45 17.22
N SER A 565 7.42 -19.99 17.31
CA SER A 565 6.76 -20.64 16.18
C SER A 565 6.38 -19.64 15.09
N ILE A 566 6.95 -19.81 13.89
CA ILE A 566 6.65 -18.99 12.72
C ILE A 566 5.81 -19.81 11.74
N ILE A 567 4.61 -19.33 11.46
CA ILE A 567 3.63 -19.98 10.59
C ILE A 567 3.37 -19.09 9.38
N VAL A 568 3.52 -19.62 8.16
CA VAL A 568 3.25 -18.92 6.91
C VAL A 568 1.90 -19.36 6.36
N HIS A 569 1.03 -18.38 6.07
CA HIS A 569 -0.31 -18.64 5.52
C HIS A 569 -0.54 -17.74 4.31
N GLU A 570 -0.10 -18.17 3.14
CA GLU A 570 -0.30 -17.43 1.90
C GLU A 570 -1.69 -17.65 1.32
N MET A 571 -2.21 -16.61 0.70
CA MET A 571 -3.56 -16.57 0.13
C MET A 571 -3.50 -16.30 -1.36
N LEU A 572 -4.03 -17.23 -2.17
CA LEU A 572 -4.07 -17.07 -3.62
C LEU A 572 -4.94 -15.89 -4.02
N HIS A 573 -4.39 -14.99 -4.82
CA HIS A 573 -5.16 -13.87 -5.37
C HIS A 573 -6.09 -14.31 -6.48
N GLN A 574 -7.37 -14.26 -6.22
CA GLN A 574 -8.44 -14.57 -7.15
C GLN A 574 -9.50 -13.47 -7.11
N PRO A 575 -9.20 -12.28 -7.68
CA PRO A 575 -10.14 -11.16 -7.63
C PRO A 575 -11.36 -11.45 -8.49
N ASP A 576 -12.51 -11.01 -8.01
CA ASP A 576 -13.72 -10.97 -8.80
C ASP A 576 -13.57 -9.92 -9.91
N ARG A 577 -13.87 -10.31 -11.16
CA ARG A 577 -13.75 -9.44 -12.34
C ARG A 577 -14.70 -8.23 -12.30
N HIS A 578 -15.78 -8.32 -11.56
CA HIS A 578 -16.82 -7.30 -11.47
C HIS A 578 -16.87 -6.59 -10.12
N GLY A 579 -16.11 -7.04 -9.12
CA GLY A 579 -15.99 -6.41 -7.81
C GLY A 579 -15.08 -5.19 -7.84
N LEU A 580 -15.56 -4.03 -7.38
CA LEU A 580 -14.78 -2.78 -7.32
C LEU A 580 -13.46 -2.91 -6.54
N ARG A 581 -13.35 -3.88 -5.63
CA ARG A 581 -12.20 -4.15 -4.77
C ARG A 581 -11.77 -5.62 -4.78
N GLY A 582 -12.09 -6.34 -5.85
CA GLY A 582 -11.66 -7.72 -6.07
C GLY A 582 -12.37 -8.79 -5.22
N GLY A 583 -13.39 -8.44 -4.42
CA GLY A 583 -14.26 -9.38 -3.72
C GLY A 583 -13.60 -10.17 -2.59
N SER A 584 -14.30 -11.21 -2.09
CA SER A 584 -13.95 -12.02 -0.91
C SER A 584 -12.67 -12.86 -1.05
N LYS A 585 -12.13 -13.00 -2.27
CA LYS A 585 -10.93 -13.81 -2.59
C LYS A 585 -9.73 -12.96 -3.07
N THR A 586 -9.80 -11.64 -2.94
CA THR A 586 -8.67 -10.77 -3.25
C THR A 586 -7.53 -10.96 -2.25
N ALA A 587 -6.30 -10.73 -2.69
CA ALA A 587 -5.11 -10.69 -1.84
C ALA A 587 -4.28 -9.42 -2.10
N ASP A 588 -4.91 -8.35 -2.60
CA ASP A 588 -4.28 -7.04 -2.72
C ASP A 588 -3.95 -6.48 -1.34
N HIS A 589 -2.89 -5.67 -1.26
CA HIS A 589 -2.29 -5.19 -0.02
C HIS A 589 -3.29 -4.67 1.03
N VAL A 590 -4.26 -3.87 0.62
CA VAL A 590 -5.29 -3.32 1.52
C VAL A 590 -6.55 -4.19 1.49
N ASP A 591 -6.94 -4.66 0.31
CA ASP A 591 -8.22 -5.36 0.12
C ASP A 591 -8.23 -6.76 0.74
N ILE A 592 -7.04 -7.33 1.02
CA ILE A 592 -6.89 -8.57 1.77
C ILE A 592 -7.56 -8.50 3.16
N LEU A 593 -7.65 -7.31 3.77
CA LEU A 593 -8.29 -7.12 5.07
C LEU A 593 -9.78 -7.46 5.06
N GLY A 594 -10.42 -7.46 3.87
CA GLY A 594 -11.79 -7.92 3.68
C GLY A 594 -11.92 -9.40 3.28
N ARG A 595 -10.79 -10.11 3.07
CA ARG A 595 -10.81 -11.49 2.62
C ARG A 595 -11.43 -12.43 3.64
N SER A 596 -12.38 -13.27 3.22
CA SER A 596 -13.08 -14.20 4.11
C SER A 596 -12.14 -15.20 4.78
N GLU A 597 -11.18 -15.77 4.05
CA GLU A 597 -10.17 -16.71 4.57
C GLU A 597 -9.28 -16.05 5.64
N LEU A 598 -8.86 -14.78 5.44
CA LEU A 598 -8.10 -14.03 6.45
C LEU A 598 -8.93 -13.79 7.71
N ASN A 599 -10.18 -13.34 7.54
CA ASN A 599 -11.08 -13.10 8.66
C ASN A 599 -11.32 -14.39 9.46
N GLU A 600 -11.53 -15.54 8.79
CA GLU A 600 -11.66 -16.81 9.47
C GLU A 600 -10.40 -17.20 10.25
N LEU A 601 -9.20 -17.03 9.66
CA LEU A 601 -7.93 -17.29 10.33
C LEU A 601 -7.78 -16.43 11.60
N ILE A 602 -8.04 -15.13 11.51
CA ILE A 602 -7.99 -14.22 12.66
C ILE A 602 -8.95 -14.68 13.76
N LEU A 603 -10.20 -14.96 13.41
CA LEU A 603 -11.23 -15.37 14.38
C LEU A 603 -10.88 -16.67 15.09
N ARG A 604 -10.29 -17.64 14.40
CA ARG A 604 -9.82 -18.89 15.01
C ARG A 604 -8.69 -18.65 16.01
N ILE A 605 -7.71 -17.81 15.67
CA ILE A 605 -6.58 -17.48 16.55
C ILE A 605 -7.09 -16.78 17.82
N VAL A 606 -7.87 -15.72 17.67
CA VAL A 606 -8.32 -14.90 18.82
C VAL A 606 -9.30 -15.62 19.72
N SER A 607 -9.96 -16.66 19.22
CA SER A 607 -10.85 -17.55 20.00
C SER A 607 -10.11 -18.70 20.70
N GLY A 608 -8.77 -18.73 20.66
CA GLY A 608 -7.98 -19.80 21.30
C GLY A 608 -7.89 -21.11 20.49
N ASN A 609 -8.30 -21.09 19.22
CA ASN A 609 -8.25 -22.26 18.32
C ASN A 609 -7.12 -22.15 17.27
N GLY A 610 -6.09 -21.35 17.54
CA GLY A 610 -4.95 -21.14 16.64
C GLY A 610 -4.13 -22.41 16.36
N ASP A 611 -4.14 -23.39 17.26
CA ASP A 611 -3.41 -24.64 17.09
C ASP A 611 -3.88 -25.49 15.90
N THR A 612 -5.09 -25.28 15.42
CA THR A 612 -5.59 -25.90 14.18
C THR A 612 -4.93 -25.35 12.91
N LEU A 613 -4.17 -24.25 13.01
CA LEU A 613 -3.57 -23.50 11.91
C LEU A 613 -2.04 -23.60 11.84
N LEU A 614 -1.43 -24.54 12.58
CA LEU A 614 0.04 -24.65 12.70
C LEU A 614 0.75 -25.14 11.43
N LYS A 615 0.03 -25.57 10.40
CA LYS A 615 0.62 -26.00 9.13
C LYS A 615 0.86 -24.81 8.21
N ASN A 616 2.10 -24.71 7.71
CA ASN A 616 2.42 -23.73 6.66
C ASN A 616 1.61 -24.01 5.40
N LYS A 617 1.11 -22.91 4.78
CA LYS A 617 0.49 -22.88 3.47
C LYS A 617 1.28 -21.89 2.62
N ILE A 618 2.23 -22.38 1.85
CA ILE A 618 3.10 -21.59 0.98
C ILE A 618 2.69 -21.87 -0.47
N LEU A 619 2.40 -20.82 -1.22
CA LEU A 619 1.92 -20.88 -2.61
C LEU A 619 2.89 -20.20 -3.57
N SER A 620 3.71 -19.25 -3.07
CA SER A 620 4.69 -18.49 -3.83
C SER A 620 6.02 -19.25 -3.96
N ASN A 621 6.96 -18.64 -4.71
CA ASN A 621 8.32 -19.15 -4.85
C ASN A 621 9.26 -18.71 -3.71
N ILE A 622 8.75 -18.19 -2.58
CA ILE A 622 9.58 -17.62 -1.51
C ILE A 622 10.60 -18.62 -0.94
N MET A 623 10.27 -19.91 -0.90
CA MET A 623 11.19 -20.94 -0.44
C MET A 623 12.39 -21.05 -1.38
N HIS A 624 12.14 -21.07 -2.68
CA HIS A 624 13.19 -21.08 -3.71
C HIS A 624 14.06 -19.84 -3.64
N TYR A 625 13.45 -18.66 -3.50
CA TYR A 625 14.18 -17.39 -3.37
C TYR A 625 15.03 -17.36 -2.09
N SER A 626 14.48 -17.84 -0.98
CA SER A 626 15.21 -17.91 0.28
C SER A 626 16.41 -18.86 0.23
N ASP A 627 16.35 -19.95 -0.54
CA ASP A 627 17.46 -20.87 -0.75
C ASP A 627 18.63 -20.26 -1.55
N GLN A 628 18.37 -19.22 -2.34
CA GLN A 628 19.37 -18.50 -3.12
C GLN A 628 20.04 -17.36 -2.35
N ILE A 629 19.44 -16.91 -1.23
CA ILE A 629 19.96 -15.82 -0.40
C ILE A 629 20.88 -16.41 0.68
N ASN A 630 22.16 -16.08 0.62
CA ASN A 630 23.13 -16.48 1.64
C ASN A 630 23.42 -15.31 2.60
N ILE A 631 22.94 -15.44 3.85
CA ILE A 631 23.24 -14.49 4.93
C ILE A 631 24.19 -15.06 6.00
N ASP A 632 24.79 -16.22 5.76
CA ASP A 632 25.67 -16.88 6.72
C ASP A 632 27.15 -16.51 6.52
N ASN A 633 27.52 -16.12 5.31
CA ASN A 633 28.89 -15.70 4.98
C ASN A 633 28.91 -14.25 4.52
N LYS A 634 29.83 -13.48 5.11
CA LYS A 634 30.24 -12.19 4.58
C LYS A 634 31.42 -12.46 3.65
N ASP A 635 31.15 -12.68 2.36
CA ASP A 635 32.19 -12.67 1.34
C ASP A 635 32.57 -11.24 0.95
#